data_1140e3846eae9d8de000c2da85f26339
#
_entry.id   1140e3846eae9d8de000c2da85f26339
#
_cell.length_a   1.000
_cell.length_b   1.000
_cell.length_c   1.000
_cell.angle_alpha   90.00
_cell.angle_beta   90.00
_cell.angle_gamma   90.00
#
_symmetry.space_group_name_H-M   'P 1'
#
loop_
_entity.id
_entity.type
_entity.pdbx_description
1 polymer ?
#
loop_
_entity_poly.entity_id
_entity_poly.type
_entity_poly.pdbx_seq_one_letter_code
_entity_poly.pdbx_strand_id
1 'polypeptide(L)'
;MASALVELDSLEVVVIVDNEVDPISSYNHPDLKVSGQMSSIALKAPLDPASRGGASHEIRLDNLCCGAHGLSLMITAIKGNECRTVLFDTAPEEHIWELNAKRLGADIGKIEWIQLSHWHRDHSGGILKAIPMIQEAKSSKDGLTIDLHPDRPDYRGFQGPMGPVSLERDPTFAEIEATGATMVKNDKAHTILDGSFMVSGEIPRVTPYEIGFLRGMRYIEATGVWEKDELIRDERLLMCKVKGKGVVVFTGCSHAGVVNACKHALELAGEGSPLHAVIGGYHLVGPNEAFIKQTVQDLKALDPHVLMPGHCTGWRARNEIENVLPGRLAPSTVGTIFNF
;
A
#
# COMPACT_ATOMS: atom_id res chain seq x y z
N MET A 1 18.60 19.41 -1.68
CA MET A 1 18.19 18.79 -0.40
C MET A 1 16.70 18.54 -0.53
N ALA A 2 16.22 17.32 -0.27
CA ALA A 2 14.79 17.07 -0.19
C ALA A 2 14.20 18.01 0.87
N SER A 3 13.01 18.58 0.63
CA SER A 3 12.34 19.37 1.66
C SER A 3 12.03 18.46 2.86
N ALA A 4 12.05 19.02 4.08
CA ALA A 4 11.73 18.22 5.27
C ALA A 4 10.26 17.77 5.24
N LEU A 5 9.98 16.57 5.78
CA LEU A 5 8.61 16.15 6.04
C LEU A 5 7.92 17.10 7.00
N VAL A 6 6.68 17.48 6.70
CA VAL A 6 5.84 18.23 7.63
C VAL A 6 5.11 17.26 8.57
N GLU A 7 4.89 17.69 9.82
CA GLU A 7 4.03 16.94 10.74
C GLU A 7 2.57 17.19 10.41
N LEU A 8 1.82 16.10 10.25
CA LEU A 8 0.38 16.09 9.97
C LEU A 8 -0.42 16.09 11.26
N ASP A 9 -1.58 16.71 11.27
CA ASP A 9 -2.49 16.68 12.41
C ASP A 9 -3.24 15.35 12.51
N SER A 10 -3.55 14.74 11.37
CA SER A 10 -4.17 13.40 11.27
C SER A 10 -3.94 12.77 9.91
N LEU A 11 -4.24 11.47 9.84
CA LEU A 11 -4.07 10.66 8.64
C LEU A 11 -5.25 9.70 8.50
N GLU A 12 -5.84 9.63 7.30
CA GLU A 12 -6.84 8.64 6.94
C GLU A 12 -6.27 7.69 5.89
N VAL A 13 -6.48 6.39 6.06
CA VAL A 13 -6.06 5.35 5.12
C VAL A 13 -7.27 4.50 4.76
N VAL A 14 -7.65 4.50 3.49
CA VAL A 14 -8.71 3.66 2.93
C VAL A 14 -8.07 2.51 2.16
N VAL A 15 -8.33 1.27 2.58
CA VAL A 15 -7.83 0.07 1.90
C VAL A 15 -8.77 -0.26 0.73
N ILE A 16 -8.37 0.12 -0.49
CA ILE A 16 -9.17 -0.12 -1.71
C ILE A 16 -9.02 -1.57 -2.17
N VAL A 17 -7.80 -2.10 -2.16
CA VAL A 17 -7.52 -3.51 -2.48
C VAL A 17 -6.50 -4.07 -1.50
N ASP A 18 -6.78 -5.27 -1.03
CA ASP A 18 -5.89 -6.13 -0.26
C ASP A 18 -6.31 -7.59 -0.50
N ASN A 19 -5.50 -8.53 -0.06
CA ASN A 19 -5.76 -9.97 -0.23
C ASN A 19 -6.98 -10.46 0.57
N GLU A 20 -7.29 -9.83 1.70
CA GLU A 20 -8.28 -10.32 2.65
C GLU A 20 -9.47 -9.38 2.81
N VAL A 21 -10.63 -9.99 3.09
CA VAL A 21 -11.89 -9.31 3.40
C VAL A 21 -12.29 -9.71 4.81
N ASP A 22 -12.34 -8.77 5.74
CA ASP A 22 -12.85 -8.99 7.10
C ASP A 22 -13.65 -7.79 7.59
N PRO A 23 -14.96 -7.72 7.27
CA PRO A 23 -15.80 -6.60 7.67
C PRO A 23 -16.40 -6.75 9.07
N ILE A 24 -16.07 -7.80 9.84
CA ILE A 24 -16.72 -8.11 11.11
C ILE A 24 -15.79 -8.20 12.32
N SER A 25 -14.48 -8.42 12.11
CA SER A 25 -13.54 -8.45 13.24
C SER A 25 -13.39 -7.09 13.89
N SER A 26 -13.25 -7.06 15.21
CA SER A 26 -13.00 -5.85 15.97
C SER A 26 -11.52 -5.49 15.98
N TYR A 27 -11.24 -4.19 15.99
CA TYR A 27 -9.91 -3.62 16.15
C TYR A 27 -9.86 -2.89 17.50
N ASN A 28 -9.17 -3.44 18.48
CA ASN A 28 -9.12 -2.91 19.84
C ASN A 28 -7.81 -2.16 20.12
N HIS A 29 -7.38 -1.30 19.20
CA HIS A 29 -6.18 -0.49 19.38
C HIS A 29 -6.57 0.92 19.86
N PRO A 30 -6.01 1.46 20.98
CA PRO A 30 -6.47 2.71 21.60
C PRO A 30 -6.30 3.95 20.70
N ASP A 31 -5.28 3.94 19.83
CA ASP A 31 -4.93 5.08 18.98
C ASP A 31 -5.39 4.95 17.54
N LEU A 32 -6.16 3.89 17.24
CA LEU A 32 -6.63 3.60 15.90
C LEU A 32 -8.16 3.60 15.86
N LYS A 33 -8.73 4.56 15.14
CA LYS A 33 -10.18 4.53 14.85
C LYS A 33 -10.40 3.79 13.54
N VAL A 34 -11.23 2.77 13.58
CA VAL A 34 -11.51 1.91 12.41
C VAL A 34 -12.97 2.03 12.01
N SER A 35 -13.21 2.13 10.71
CA SER A 35 -14.53 2.10 10.07
C SER A 35 -14.49 1.26 8.80
N GLY A 36 -15.59 1.23 8.02
CA GLY A 36 -15.69 0.36 6.83
C GLY A 36 -16.18 -1.04 7.14
N GLN A 37 -16.50 -1.34 8.39
CA GLN A 37 -17.02 -2.64 8.82
C GLN A 37 -18.53 -2.80 8.50
N MET A 38 -19.09 -3.96 8.84
CA MET A 38 -20.46 -4.37 8.51
C MET A 38 -21.52 -3.32 8.86
N SER A 39 -21.37 -2.63 10.01
CA SER A 39 -22.29 -1.54 10.40
C SER A 39 -22.24 -0.36 9.43
N SER A 40 -21.05 0.03 8.99
CA SER A 40 -20.87 1.12 8.01
C SER A 40 -21.42 0.74 6.64
N ILE A 41 -21.30 -0.54 6.26
CA ILE A 41 -21.85 -1.08 5.00
C ILE A 41 -23.38 -1.09 5.04
N ALA A 42 -23.98 -1.46 6.18
CA ALA A 42 -25.42 -1.45 6.38
C ALA A 42 -26.01 -0.04 6.19
N LEU A 43 -25.32 1.00 6.69
CA LEU A 43 -25.80 2.39 6.57
C LEU A 43 -25.89 2.90 5.12
N LYS A 44 -25.25 2.23 4.16
CA LYS A 44 -25.30 2.58 2.73
C LYS A 44 -26.59 2.16 2.03
N ALA A 45 -27.41 1.31 2.65
CA ALA A 45 -28.63 0.77 2.04
C ALA A 45 -29.84 1.03 2.95
N PRO A 46 -30.39 2.26 2.97
CA PRO A 46 -31.59 2.57 3.73
C PRO A 46 -32.80 1.77 3.19
N LEU A 47 -33.68 1.36 4.08
CA LEU A 47 -34.87 0.59 3.79
C LEU A 47 -36.09 1.32 4.33
N ASP A 48 -37.23 1.25 3.60
CA ASP A 48 -38.51 1.70 4.13
C ASP A 48 -38.91 0.79 5.32
N PRO A 49 -39.05 1.33 6.54
CA PRO A 49 -39.40 0.54 7.72
C PRO A 49 -40.74 -0.22 7.57
N ALA A 50 -41.69 0.30 6.77
CA ALA A 50 -42.94 -0.36 6.51
C ALA A 50 -42.78 -1.65 5.69
N SER A 51 -41.73 -1.79 4.92
CA SER A 51 -41.49 -2.95 4.05
C SER A 51 -41.06 -4.22 4.79
N ARG A 52 -40.41 -4.07 5.97
CA ARG A 52 -39.81 -5.21 6.73
C ARG A 52 -39.93 -4.98 8.23
N GLY A 53 -41.13 -4.78 8.77
CA GLY A 53 -41.37 -4.83 10.21
C GLY A 53 -40.52 -3.85 11.03
N GLY A 54 -40.24 -2.66 10.51
CA GLY A 54 -39.49 -1.64 11.23
C GLY A 54 -37.98 -1.65 10.96
N ALA A 55 -37.45 -2.53 10.11
CA ALA A 55 -36.04 -2.49 9.70
C ALA A 55 -35.75 -1.21 8.88
N SER A 56 -34.81 -0.40 9.32
CA SER A 56 -34.45 0.86 8.67
C SER A 56 -33.32 0.74 7.62
N HIS A 57 -32.58 -0.36 7.64
CA HIS A 57 -31.46 -0.59 6.73
C HIS A 57 -31.35 -2.07 6.35
N GLU A 58 -30.73 -2.34 5.21
CA GLU A 58 -30.44 -3.67 4.72
C GLU A 58 -28.92 -3.83 4.56
N ILE A 59 -28.36 -4.94 5.05
CA ILE A 59 -26.97 -5.28 4.72
C ILE A 59 -26.96 -5.92 3.33
N ARG A 60 -26.48 -5.19 2.36
CA ARG A 60 -26.31 -5.69 1.00
C ARG A 60 -24.89 -6.21 0.80
N LEU A 61 -24.78 -7.51 0.48
CA LEU A 61 -23.47 -8.13 0.27
C LEU A 61 -22.78 -7.63 -1.00
N ASP A 62 -23.52 -7.09 -1.96
CA ASP A 62 -23.00 -6.41 -3.14
C ASP A 62 -22.36 -5.03 -2.83
N ASN A 63 -22.47 -4.53 -1.61
CA ASN A 63 -21.73 -3.37 -1.11
C ASN A 63 -20.38 -3.74 -0.45
N LEU A 64 -20.10 -5.04 -0.27
CA LEU A 64 -18.81 -5.51 0.24
C LEU A 64 -17.74 -5.39 -0.84
N CYS A 65 -16.54 -4.92 -0.48
CA CYS A 65 -15.39 -4.97 -1.35
C CYS A 65 -14.92 -6.42 -1.57
N CYS A 66 -14.23 -6.67 -2.68
CA CYS A 66 -13.68 -7.97 -3.02
C CYS A 66 -12.16 -7.96 -2.77
N GLY A 67 -11.64 -9.01 -2.14
CA GLY A 67 -10.20 -9.24 -2.02
C GLY A 67 -9.59 -9.66 -3.35
N ALA A 68 -8.33 -9.27 -3.58
CA ALA A 68 -7.52 -9.72 -4.70
C ALA A 68 -6.05 -9.73 -4.30
N HIS A 69 -5.24 -10.57 -4.94
CA HIS A 69 -3.81 -10.59 -4.64
C HIS A 69 -3.15 -9.32 -5.17
N GLY A 70 -2.99 -8.34 -4.30
CA GLY A 70 -2.42 -7.04 -4.61
C GLY A 70 -2.73 -6.00 -3.54
N LEU A 71 -2.26 -4.78 -3.75
CA LEU A 71 -2.42 -3.68 -2.81
C LEU A 71 -2.87 -2.41 -3.50
N SER A 72 -3.77 -1.66 -2.85
CA SER A 72 -4.06 -0.26 -3.19
C SER A 72 -4.60 0.46 -1.97
N LEU A 73 -3.94 1.54 -1.57
CA LEU A 73 -4.30 2.37 -0.43
C LEU A 73 -4.55 3.81 -0.88
N MET A 74 -5.70 4.38 -0.55
CA MET A 74 -5.93 5.82 -0.67
C MET A 74 -5.63 6.47 0.67
N ILE A 75 -4.64 7.38 0.69
CA ILE A 75 -4.06 7.93 1.91
C ILE A 75 -4.25 9.43 1.90
N THR A 76 -4.96 9.97 2.87
CA THR A 76 -5.22 11.41 3.01
C THR A 76 -4.51 11.96 4.24
N ALA A 77 -3.55 12.84 3.99
CA ALA A 77 -2.84 13.63 4.99
C ALA A 77 -3.64 14.91 5.29
N ILE A 78 -3.82 15.23 6.56
CA ILE A 78 -4.56 16.42 7.02
C ILE A 78 -3.65 17.29 7.86
N LYS A 79 -3.53 18.59 7.50
CA LYS A 79 -2.80 19.60 8.25
C LYS A 79 -3.57 20.92 8.26
N GLY A 80 -4.06 21.32 9.41
CA GLY A 80 -4.98 22.45 9.52
C GLY A 80 -6.23 22.22 8.68
N ASN A 81 -6.45 23.10 7.70
CA ASN A 81 -7.56 22.99 6.75
C ASN A 81 -7.16 22.35 5.41
N GLU A 82 -5.90 21.97 5.27
CA GLU A 82 -5.39 21.38 4.03
C GLU A 82 -5.45 19.86 4.09
N CYS A 83 -5.93 19.26 3.00
CA CYS A 83 -5.94 17.82 2.78
C CYS A 83 -5.12 17.52 1.52
N ARG A 84 -4.25 16.52 1.60
CA ARG A 84 -3.44 16.01 0.49
C ARG A 84 -3.64 14.51 0.35
N THR A 85 -4.05 14.06 -0.81
CA THR A 85 -4.39 12.65 -1.02
C THR A 85 -3.47 11.99 -2.05
N VAL A 86 -2.85 10.89 -1.65
CA VAL A 86 -2.04 10.01 -2.50
C VAL A 86 -2.71 8.64 -2.63
N LEU A 87 -2.65 8.07 -3.83
CA LEU A 87 -2.95 6.66 -4.07
C LEU A 87 -1.63 5.89 -4.09
N PHE A 88 -1.45 5.00 -3.13
CA PHE A 88 -0.30 4.11 -3.05
C PHE A 88 -0.67 2.76 -3.64
N ASP A 89 -0.07 2.41 -4.79
CA ASP A 89 -0.36 1.25 -5.63
C ASP A 89 -1.80 1.22 -6.20
N THR A 90 -2.03 0.39 -7.22
CA THR A 90 -3.27 0.37 -7.98
C THR A 90 -3.85 -1.04 -8.16
N ALA A 91 -3.40 -2.00 -7.35
CA ALA A 91 -3.92 -3.38 -7.39
C ALA A 91 -3.52 -4.20 -8.65
N PRO A 92 -3.91 -5.50 -8.73
CA PRO A 92 -3.49 -6.41 -9.80
C PRO A 92 -4.16 -6.13 -11.15
N GLU A 93 -5.37 -5.57 -11.13
CA GLU A 93 -6.19 -5.43 -12.33
C GLU A 93 -7.21 -4.30 -12.23
N GLU A 94 -7.60 -3.80 -13.39
CA GLU A 94 -8.43 -2.63 -13.55
C GLU A 94 -9.80 -2.76 -12.93
N HIS A 95 -10.49 -3.90 -13.17
CA HIS A 95 -11.89 -4.06 -12.76
C HIS A 95 -12.05 -4.21 -11.23
N ILE A 96 -11.10 -4.83 -10.53
CA ILE A 96 -11.19 -4.96 -9.07
C ILE A 96 -10.98 -3.62 -8.37
N TRP A 97 -10.04 -2.80 -8.89
CA TRP A 97 -9.83 -1.46 -8.38
C TRP A 97 -11.09 -0.60 -8.58
N GLU A 98 -11.64 -0.59 -9.80
CA GLU A 98 -12.89 0.13 -10.13
C GLU A 98 -14.07 -0.32 -9.25
N LEU A 99 -14.26 -1.63 -9.12
CA LEU A 99 -15.35 -2.21 -8.34
C LEU A 99 -15.29 -1.77 -6.88
N ASN A 100 -14.11 -1.89 -6.26
CA ASN A 100 -13.93 -1.57 -4.85
C ASN A 100 -14.01 -0.06 -4.59
N ALA A 101 -13.41 0.78 -5.44
CA ALA A 101 -13.52 2.23 -5.33
C ALA A 101 -14.99 2.69 -5.37
N LYS A 102 -15.81 2.11 -6.26
CA LYS A 102 -17.27 2.38 -6.35
C LYS A 102 -18.03 1.87 -5.12
N ARG A 103 -17.78 0.65 -4.66
CA ARG A 103 -18.44 0.07 -3.48
C ARG A 103 -18.12 0.82 -2.19
N LEU A 104 -16.89 1.28 -2.05
CA LEU A 104 -16.48 2.15 -0.95
C LEU A 104 -17.16 3.53 -1.03
N GLY A 105 -17.49 3.99 -2.22
CA GLY A 105 -17.85 5.39 -2.45
C GLY A 105 -16.66 6.30 -2.15
N ALA A 106 -15.44 5.82 -2.46
CA ALA A 106 -14.21 6.56 -2.21
C ALA A 106 -14.20 7.85 -3.04
N ASP A 107 -13.86 8.96 -2.41
CA ASP A 107 -13.75 10.27 -3.07
C ASP A 107 -12.42 10.34 -3.86
N ILE A 108 -12.35 9.51 -4.92
CA ILE A 108 -11.16 9.39 -5.75
C ILE A 108 -10.80 10.69 -6.48
N GLY A 109 -11.72 11.62 -6.61
CA GLY A 109 -11.46 12.96 -7.17
C GLY A 109 -10.49 13.80 -6.34
N LYS A 110 -10.27 13.45 -5.06
CA LYS A 110 -9.27 14.08 -4.19
C LYS A 110 -7.86 13.62 -4.42
N ILE A 111 -7.65 12.50 -5.13
CA ILE A 111 -6.30 11.97 -5.38
C ILE A 111 -5.53 12.94 -6.27
N GLU A 112 -4.42 13.47 -5.76
CA GLU A 112 -3.52 14.40 -6.44
C GLU A 112 -2.30 13.69 -7.03
N TRP A 113 -1.91 12.55 -6.43
CA TRP A 113 -0.70 11.84 -6.71
C TRP A 113 -0.91 10.33 -6.67
N ILE A 114 -0.33 9.59 -7.62
CA ILE A 114 -0.23 8.12 -7.57
C ILE A 114 1.23 7.77 -7.35
N GLN A 115 1.52 6.97 -6.33
CA GLN A 115 2.84 6.44 -6.03
C GLN A 115 2.86 4.94 -6.29
N LEU A 116 3.65 4.48 -7.24
CA LEU A 116 3.91 3.05 -7.43
C LEU A 116 5.09 2.62 -6.54
N SER A 117 4.86 1.61 -5.70
CA SER A 117 5.90 1.07 -4.82
C SER A 117 7.03 0.40 -5.62
N HIS A 118 6.68 -0.47 -6.55
CA HIS A 118 7.60 -1.19 -7.44
C HIS A 118 6.85 -1.78 -8.65
N TRP A 119 7.61 -2.21 -9.65
CA TRP A 119 7.07 -2.80 -10.87
C TRP A 119 6.76 -4.28 -10.69
N HIS A 120 5.63 -4.58 -10.07
CA HIS A 120 4.95 -5.88 -10.07
C HIS A 120 3.48 -5.67 -10.39
N ARG A 121 2.92 -6.58 -11.18
CA ARG A 121 1.56 -6.46 -11.70
C ARG A 121 0.49 -6.32 -10.62
N ASP A 122 0.68 -6.95 -9.47
CA ASP A 122 -0.22 -6.89 -8.32
C ASP A 122 -0.23 -5.51 -7.62
N HIS A 123 0.66 -4.58 -8.03
CA HIS A 123 0.70 -3.18 -7.61
C HIS A 123 0.40 -2.20 -8.74
N SER A 124 0.73 -2.56 -9.99
CA SER A 124 0.63 -1.68 -11.15
C SER A 124 -0.59 -1.92 -12.03
N GLY A 125 -1.27 -3.06 -11.88
CA GLY A 125 -2.24 -3.57 -12.83
C GLY A 125 -3.46 -2.68 -13.06
N GLY A 126 -3.86 -1.90 -12.07
CA GLY A 126 -5.00 -0.98 -12.17
C GLY A 126 -4.67 0.40 -12.70
N ILE A 127 -3.40 0.75 -12.98
CA ILE A 127 -2.97 2.11 -13.35
C ILE A 127 -3.81 2.70 -14.49
N LEU A 128 -3.99 1.93 -15.58
CA LEU A 128 -4.66 2.41 -16.80
C LEU A 128 -6.17 2.65 -16.62
N LYS A 129 -6.76 2.12 -15.56
CA LYS A 129 -8.15 2.39 -15.17
C LYS A 129 -8.22 3.48 -14.10
N ALA A 130 -7.35 3.44 -13.10
CA ALA A 130 -7.35 4.39 -11.99
C ALA A 130 -7.15 5.83 -12.47
N ILE A 131 -6.19 6.08 -13.36
CA ILE A 131 -5.90 7.42 -13.86
C ILE A 131 -7.13 8.07 -14.51
N PRO A 132 -7.76 7.50 -15.55
CA PRO A 132 -8.93 8.11 -16.17
C PRO A 132 -10.09 8.33 -15.20
N MET A 133 -10.37 7.36 -14.32
CA MET A 133 -11.45 7.47 -13.34
C MET A 133 -11.19 8.60 -12.33
N ILE A 134 -9.96 8.77 -11.87
CA ILE A 134 -9.58 9.88 -10.98
C ILE A 134 -9.72 11.21 -11.71
N GLN A 135 -9.23 11.31 -12.95
CA GLN A 135 -9.33 12.53 -13.76
C GLN A 135 -10.78 12.92 -14.03
N GLU A 136 -11.65 11.95 -14.33
CA GLU A 136 -13.09 12.17 -14.53
C GLU A 136 -13.80 12.63 -13.25
N ALA A 137 -13.39 12.09 -12.08
CA ALA A 137 -13.98 12.43 -10.80
C ALA A 137 -13.51 13.79 -10.24
N LYS A 138 -12.40 14.36 -10.76
CA LYS A 138 -11.89 15.66 -10.30
C LYS A 138 -12.85 16.78 -10.66
N SER A 139 -13.16 17.63 -9.68
CA SER A 139 -13.92 18.88 -9.88
C SER A 139 -13.06 20.03 -10.39
N SER A 140 -11.74 19.96 -10.18
CA SER A 140 -10.75 20.93 -10.63
C SER A 140 -10.00 20.42 -11.87
N LYS A 141 -9.42 21.36 -12.67
CA LYS A 141 -8.52 21.01 -13.78
C LYS A 141 -7.08 20.71 -13.33
N ASP A 142 -6.87 20.59 -12.02
CA ASP A 142 -5.55 20.27 -11.48
C ASP A 142 -5.11 18.89 -11.96
N GLY A 143 -3.90 18.81 -12.49
CA GLY A 143 -3.37 17.59 -13.08
C GLY A 143 -3.22 16.49 -12.04
N LEU A 144 -3.32 15.24 -12.47
CA LEU A 144 -2.93 14.07 -11.70
C LEU A 144 -1.47 13.74 -12.02
N THR A 145 -0.66 13.58 -10.99
CA THR A 145 0.74 13.13 -11.14
C THR A 145 0.85 11.65 -10.80
N ILE A 146 1.67 10.93 -11.56
CA ILE A 146 2.08 9.55 -11.24
C ILE A 146 3.59 9.47 -11.10
N ASP A 147 4.07 8.91 -9.99
CA ASP A 147 5.48 8.76 -9.65
C ASP A 147 5.91 7.30 -9.80
N LEU A 148 6.84 7.08 -10.69
CA LEU A 148 7.31 5.79 -11.14
C LEU A 148 8.82 5.67 -10.96
N HIS A 149 9.30 4.48 -10.65
CA HIS A 149 10.73 4.22 -10.76
C HIS A 149 11.14 4.12 -12.25
N PRO A 150 12.27 4.75 -12.66
CA PRO A 150 12.70 4.76 -14.07
C PRO A 150 13.11 3.37 -14.60
N ASP A 151 13.61 2.48 -13.73
CA ASP A 151 14.02 1.13 -14.10
C ASP A 151 12.81 0.18 -14.12
N ARG A 152 12.03 0.27 -15.21
CA ARG A 152 10.90 -0.63 -15.47
C ARG A 152 11.40 -1.83 -16.26
N PRO A 153 11.29 -3.08 -15.73
CA PRO A 153 11.58 -4.28 -16.53
C PRO A 153 10.54 -4.49 -17.64
N ASP A 154 10.94 -5.10 -18.76
CA ASP A 154 9.97 -5.44 -19.82
C ASP A 154 8.97 -6.47 -19.31
N TYR A 155 9.47 -7.53 -18.66
CA TYR A 155 8.69 -8.47 -17.86
C TYR A 155 9.45 -8.84 -16.60
N ARG A 156 8.73 -9.09 -15.52
CA ARG A 156 9.24 -9.78 -14.33
C ARG A 156 8.82 -11.23 -14.31
N GLY A 157 9.52 -12.01 -13.51
CA GLY A 157 9.26 -13.41 -13.32
C GLY A 157 10.12 -13.99 -12.22
N PHE A 158 10.16 -15.29 -12.16
CA PHE A 158 10.99 -16.00 -11.21
C PHE A 158 11.56 -17.29 -11.81
N GLN A 159 12.69 -17.75 -11.29
CA GLN A 159 13.31 -19.02 -11.69
C GLN A 159 12.48 -20.18 -11.15
N GLY A 160 11.78 -20.85 -12.02
CA GLY A 160 11.08 -22.11 -11.74
C GLY A 160 11.97 -23.34 -11.97
N PRO A 161 11.47 -24.55 -11.64
CA PRO A 161 12.22 -25.81 -11.84
C PRO A 161 12.55 -26.13 -13.30
N MET A 162 11.70 -25.68 -14.23
CA MET A 162 11.81 -25.95 -15.67
C MET A 162 12.35 -24.75 -16.47
N GLY A 163 12.77 -23.68 -15.81
CA GLY A 163 13.21 -22.44 -16.43
C GLY A 163 12.47 -21.22 -15.88
N PRO A 164 12.71 -20.03 -16.43
CA PRO A 164 12.00 -18.82 -16.02
C PRO A 164 10.49 -18.94 -16.20
N VAL A 165 9.72 -18.44 -15.21
CA VAL A 165 8.27 -18.29 -15.25
C VAL A 165 7.98 -16.80 -15.31
N SER A 166 7.35 -16.35 -16.41
CA SER A 166 7.00 -14.94 -16.61
C SER A 166 5.74 -14.56 -15.83
N LEU A 167 5.76 -13.39 -15.22
CA LEU A 167 4.55 -12.69 -14.80
C LEU A 167 3.95 -11.93 -16.00
N GLU A 168 2.73 -11.42 -15.82
CA GLU A 168 2.12 -10.51 -16.77
C GLU A 168 2.91 -9.21 -16.86
N ARG A 169 2.84 -8.53 -18.01
CA ARG A 169 3.50 -7.26 -18.24
C ARG A 169 2.86 -6.14 -17.42
N ASP A 170 3.67 -5.35 -16.78
CA ASP A 170 3.25 -4.06 -16.20
C ASP A 170 2.87 -3.07 -17.31
N PRO A 171 2.00 -2.07 -17.04
CA PRO A 171 1.75 -0.98 -17.96
C PRO A 171 3.05 -0.29 -18.38
N THR A 172 3.19 -0.01 -19.66
CA THR A 172 4.37 0.69 -20.19
C THR A 172 4.30 2.18 -19.89
N PHE A 173 5.45 2.87 -19.92
CA PHE A 173 5.48 4.33 -19.82
C PHE A 173 4.64 5.00 -20.90
N ALA A 174 4.64 4.47 -22.13
CA ALA A 174 3.85 5.04 -23.24
C ALA A 174 2.34 4.88 -23.00
N GLU A 175 1.88 3.73 -22.49
CA GLU A 175 0.48 3.51 -22.14
C GLU A 175 0.04 4.46 -21.00
N ILE A 176 0.90 4.67 -19.99
CA ILE A 176 0.64 5.59 -18.88
C ILE A 176 0.62 7.04 -19.39
N GLU A 177 1.58 7.45 -20.22
CA GLU A 177 1.63 8.77 -20.81
C GLU A 177 0.39 9.09 -21.65
N ALA A 178 -0.12 8.09 -22.39
CA ALA A 178 -1.34 8.22 -23.18
C ALA A 178 -2.60 8.51 -22.35
N THR A 179 -2.60 8.26 -21.03
CA THR A 179 -3.70 8.63 -20.13
C THR A 179 -3.78 10.13 -19.84
N GLY A 180 -2.73 10.90 -20.18
CA GLY A 180 -2.63 12.33 -19.92
C GLY A 180 -2.24 12.71 -18.48
N ALA A 181 -1.88 11.77 -17.61
CA ALA A 181 -1.32 12.08 -16.30
C ALA A 181 0.11 12.64 -16.44
N THR A 182 0.50 13.52 -15.52
CA THR A 182 1.89 14.00 -15.44
C THR A 182 2.75 12.89 -14.86
N MET A 183 3.67 12.36 -15.68
CA MET A 183 4.56 11.27 -15.24
C MET A 183 5.87 11.82 -14.70
N VAL A 184 6.19 11.46 -13.45
CA VAL A 184 7.48 11.71 -12.81
C VAL A 184 8.23 10.39 -12.68
N LYS A 185 9.51 10.38 -13.07
CA LYS A 185 10.40 9.22 -12.92
C LYS A 185 11.51 9.58 -11.94
N ASN A 186 11.51 8.92 -10.78
CA ASN A 186 12.47 9.24 -9.73
C ASN A 186 12.94 7.97 -9.01
N ASP A 187 14.27 7.84 -8.81
CA ASP A 187 14.92 6.76 -8.08
C ASP A 187 15.52 7.21 -6.74
N LYS A 188 15.37 8.48 -6.38
CA LYS A 188 15.94 9.09 -5.17
C LYS A 188 14.85 9.39 -4.13
N ALA A 189 15.29 9.54 -2.87
CA ALA A 189 14.43 10.04 -1.81
C ALA A 189 13.96 11.47 -2.12
N HIS A 190 12.65 11.71 -2.05
CA HIS A 190 12.05 13.01 -2.30
C HIS A 190 10.71 13.16 -1.60
N THR A 191 10.32 14.39 -1.32
CA THR A 191 9.01 14.71 -0.76
C THR A 191 8.02 15.05 -1.86
N ILE A 192 6.76 14.73 -1.63
CA ILE A 192 5.63 15.02 -2.51
C ILE A 192 4.53 15.75 -1.73
N LEU A 193 3.61 16.39 -2.44
CA LEU A 193 2.44 17.05 -1.87
C LEU A 193 2.82 18.00 -0.72
N ASP A 194 3.67 18.98 -1.03
CA ASP A 194 4.17 20.01 -0.11
C ASP A 194 4.86 19.47 1.15
N GLY A 195 5.51 18.32 1.04
CA GLY A 195 6.20 17.68 2.15
C GLY A 195 5.30 16.84 3.06
N SER A 196 4.02 16.64 2.70
CA SER A 196 3.10 15.78 3.46
C SER A 196 3.55 14.32 3.45
N PHE A 197 4.20 13.90 2.38
CA PHE A 197 4.73 12.54 2.24
C PHE A 197 6.16 12.56 1.70
N MET A 198 6.89 11.47 1.95
CA MET A 198 8.20 11.20 1.38
C MET A 198 8.23 9.82 0.75
N VAL A 199 8.78 9.75 -0.46
CA VAL A 199 9.14 8.51 -1.16
C VAL A 199 10.60 8.22 -0.88
N SER A 200 10.95 6.98 -0.51
CA SER A 200 12.26 6.66 0.07
C SER A 200 13.44 6.62 -0.92
N GLY A 201 13.20 6.42 -2.21
CA GLY A 201 14.24 5.90 -3.10
C GLY A 201 14.57 4.43 -2.80
N GLU A 202 15.72 3.92 -3.27
CA GLU A 202 16.16 2.53 -3.01
C GLU A 202 16.29 2.28 -1.50
N ILE A 203 15.75 1.16 -1.01
CA ILE A 203 15.79 0.76 0.40
C ILE A 203 17.09 -0.03 0.66
N PRO A 204 18.00 0.47 1.53
CA PRO A 204 19.23 -0.23 1.87
C PRO A 204 18.98 -1.55 2.60
N ARG A 205 19.72 -2.60 2.25
CA ARG A 205 19.64 -3.92 2.89
C ARG A 205 20.71 -4.02 3.97
N VAL A 206 20.32 -3.72 5.20
CA VAL A 206 21.21 -3.70 6.38
C VAL A 206 21.01 -4.89 7.32
N THR A 207 19.90 -5.65 7.16
CA THR A 207 19.70 -6.91 7.89
C THR A 207 20.30 -8.08 7.10
N PRO A 208 20.94 -9.07 7.77
CA PRO A 208 21.64 -10.14 7.06
C PRO A 208 20.72 -11.19 6.42
N TYR A 209 19.43 -11.23 6.76
CA TYR A 209 18.47 -12.22 6.27
C TYR A 209 17.42 -11.63 5.30
N GLU A 210 17.22 -10.31 5.28
CA GLU A 210 16.33 -9.63 4.33
C GLU A 210 17.12 -9.32 3.04
N ILE A 211 17.38 -10.34 2.25
CA ILE A 211 18.31 -10.30 1.13
C ILE A 211 17.64 -10.20 -0.26
N GLY A 212 16.34 -10.02 -0.28
CA GLY A 212 15.56 -9.87 -1.52
C GLY A 212 14.79 -11.13 -1.92
N PHE A 213 14.41 -11.20 -3.19
CA PHE A 213 13.67 -12.32 -3.78
C PHE A 213 14.64 -13.21 -4.57
N LEU A 214 15.28 -14.20 -3.92
CA LEU A 214 16.39 -15.01 -4.46
C LEU A 214 16.11 -15.76 -5.79
N ARG A 215 14.88 -15.77 -6.27
CA ARG A 215 14.51 -16.36 -7.56
C ARG A 215 14.01 -15.32 -8.54
N GLY A 216 14.05 -14.04 -8.18
CA GLY A 216 13.60 -12.95 -9.02
C GLY A 216 14.36 -12.90 -10.34
N MET A 217 13.63 -12.74 -11.42
CA MET A 217 14.13 -12.64 -12.79
C MET A 217 13.47 -11.45 -13.50
N ARG A 218 14.19 -10.83 -14.43
CA ARG A 218 13.65 -9.87 -15.38
C ARG A 218 13.98 -10.28 -16.79
N TYR A 219 13.05 -10.08 -17.71
CA TYR A 219 13.27 -10.27 -19.14
C TYR A 219 13.65 -8.97 -19.80
N ILE A 220 14.63 -9.01 -20.69
CA ILE A 220 15.08 -7.87 -21.49
C ILE A 220 14.70 -8.15 -22.96
N GLU A 221 13.66 -7.49 -23.46
CA GLU A 221 13.18 -7.67 -24.84
C GLU A 221 14.27 -7.39 -25.89
N ALA A 222 15.08 -6.36 -25.67
CA ALA A 222 16.14 -5.96 -26.58
C ALA A 222 17.19 -7.05 -26.83
N THR A 223 17.42 -7.94 -25.85
CA THR A 223 18.40 -9.04 -25.95
C THR A 223 17.77 -10.42 -26.03
N GLY A 224 16.48 -10.54 -25.71
CA GLY A 224 15.76 -11.81 -25.60
C GLY A 224 16.21 -12.69 -24.44
N VAL A 225 16.80 -12.11 -23.37
CA VAL A 225 17.43 -12.85 -22.27
C VAL A 225 16.72 -12.56 -20.95
N TRP A 226 16.59 -13.62 -20.12
CA TRP A 226 16.22 -13.51 -18.71
C TRP A 226 17.46 -13.32 -17.87
N GLU A 227 17.45 -12.28 -17.06
CA GLU A 227 18.51 -11.94 -16.11
C GLU A 227 18.02 -12.04 -14.67
N LYS A 228 18.94 -12.19 -13.71
CA LYS A 228 18.60 -12.15 -12.29
C LYS A 228 18.16 -10.75 -11.87
N ASP A 229 17.06 -10.69 -11.12
CA ASP A 229 16.53 -9.47 -10.52
C ASP A 229 16.10 -9.75 -9.06
N GLU A 230 17.04 -10.28 -8.29
CA GLU A 230 16.79 -10.76 -6.93
C GLU A 230 16.61 -9.62 -5.91
N LEU A 231 17.13 -8.43 -6.22
CA LEU A 231 17.08 -7.30 -5.28
C LEU A 231 15.84 -6.42 -5.42
N ILE A 232 15.14 -6.45 -6.57
CA ILE A 232 13.98 -5.57 -6.81
C ILE A 232 14.29 -4.12 -6.40
N ARG A 233 15.34 -3.52 -6.99
CA ARG A 233 15.89 -2.23 -6.56
C ARG A 233 14.98 -1.04 -6.80
N ASP A 234 13.96 -1.20 -7.63
CA ASP A 234 12.93 -0.21 -7.87
C ASP A 234 11.91 -0.11 -6.73
N GLU A 235 11.97 -1.02 -5.73
CA GLU A 235 11.06 -0.97 -4.59
C GLU A 235 11.35 0.26 -3.71
N ARG A 236 10.28 1.04 -3.47
CA ARG A 236 10.27 2.25 -2.66
C ARG A 236 9.13 2.20 -1.67
N LEU A 237 9.33 2.69 -0.46
CA LEU A 237 8.28 2.94 0.51
C LEU A 237 7.76 4.39 0.40
N LEU A 238 6.55 4.59 0.89
CA LEU A 238 5.98 5.91 1.17
C LEU A 238 5.93 6.10 2.68
N MET A 239 6.16 7.32 3.17
CA MET A 239 6.08 7.61 4.60
C MET A 239 5.56 9.01 4.86
N CYS A 240 5.01 9.21 6.08
CA CYS A 240 4.64 10.53 6.61
C CYS A 240 4.91 10.59 8.12
N LYS A 241 4.76 11.79 8.70
CA LYS A 241 4.86 12.01 10.16
C LYS A 241 3.54 12.54 10.70
N VAL A 242 3.01 11.89 11.73
CA VAL A 242 1.79 12.33 12.42
C VAL A 242 2.17 12.93 13.77
N LYS A 243 1.70 14.14 14.04
CA LYS A 243 2.02 14.92 15.23
C LYS A 243 1.68 14.17 16.51
N GLY A 244 2.66 14.09 17.41
CA GLY A 244 2.53 13.39 18.68
C GLY A 244 2.50 11.87 18.58
N LYS A 245 2.57 11.30 17.37
CA LYS A 245 2.57 9.84 17.12
C LYS A 245 3.88 9.35 16.54
N GLY A 246 4.39 9.96 15.47
CA GLY A 246 5.64 9.58 14.83
C GLY A 246 5.48 9.20 13.36
N VAL A 247 6.35 8.31 12.89
CA VAL A 247 6.44 7.89 11.49
C VAL A 247 5.42 6.81 11.17
N VAL A 248 4.68 7.00 10.08
CA VAL A 248 3.84 5.97 9.46
C VAL A 248 4.48 5.56 8.16
N VAL A 249 4.72 4.26 7.99
CA VAL A 249 5.38 3.65 6.83
C VAL A 249 4.36 2.86 6.01
N PHE A 250 4.34 3.08 4.72
CA PHE A 250 3.57 2.31 3.73
C PHE A 250 4.53 1.53 2.85
N THR A 251 4.36 0.23 2.81
CA THR A 251 5.20 -0.66 2.01
C THR A 251 4.35 -1.44 1.01
N GLY A 252 4.88 -1.70 -0.19
CA GLY A 252 4.21 -2.57 -1.17
C GLY A 252 4.31 -4.03 -0.74
N CYS A 253 5.35 -4.70 -1.19
CA CYS A 253 5.68 -6.08 -0.80
C CYS A 253 6.73 -6.20 0.30
N SER A 254 7.62 -5.23 0.44
CA SER A 254 8.85 -5.32 1.26
C SER A 254 9.82 -6.40 0.76
N HIS A 255 10.09 -6.45 -0.56
CA HIS A 255 11.16 -7.31 -1.10
C HIS A 255 12.54 -6.93 -0.55
N ALA A 256 12.72 -5.65 -0.22
CA ALA A 256 13.92 -5.18 0.48
C ALA A 256 13.98 -5.63 1.95
N GLY A 257 12.87 -6.16 2.49
CA GLY A 257 12.68 -6.49 3.88
C GLY A 257 11.94 -5.41 4.67
N VAL A 258 10.93 -5.80 5.44
CA VAL A 258 10.13 -4.84 6.23
C VAL A 258 10.94 -4.17 7.33
N VAL A 259 11.90 -4.86 7.93
CA VAL A 259 12.81 -4.28 8.95
C VAL A 259 13.76 -3.27 8.30
N ASN A 260 14.31 -3.58 7.13
CA ASN A 260 15.11 -2.64 6.34
C ASN A 260 14.29 -1.41 5.94
N ALA A 261 13.06 -1.60 5.51
CA ALA A 261 12.14 -0.51 5.16
C ALA A 261 11.88 0.41 6.37
N CYS A 262 11.58 -0.14 7.54
CA CYS A 262 11.38 0.62 8.77
C CYS A 262 12.63 1.38 9.21
N LYS A 263 13.80 0.74 9.20
CA LYS A 263 15.07 1.39 9.54
C LYS A 263 15.37 2.56 8.62
N HIS A 264 15.20 2.36 7.31
CA HIS A 264 15.41 3.42 6.33
C HIS A 264 14.42 4.58 6.49
N ALA A 265 13.15 4.28 6.75
CA ALA A 265 12.16 5.32 7.03
C ALA A 265 12.52 6.15 8.27
N LEU A 266 12.99 5.51 9.35
CA LEU A 266 13.43 6.21 10.56
C LEU A 266 14.68 7.07 10.32
N GLU A 267 15.63 6.59 9.52
CA GLU A 267 16.80 7.35 9.08
C GLU A 267 16.38 8.62 8.31
N LEU A 268 15.50 8.47 7.31
CA LEU A 268 14.97 9.59 6.52
C LEU A 268 14.15 10.58 7.36
N ALA A 269 13.45 10.10 8.38
CA ALA A 269 12.66 10.93 9.27
C ALA A 269 13.51 11.77 10.24
N GLY A 270 14.77 11.38 10.46
CA GLY A 270 15.69 11.99 11.40
C GLY A 270 15.59 11.44 12.82
N GLU A 271 16.65 11.70 13.60
CA GLU A 271 16.79 11.17 14.96
C GLU A 271 15.59 11.48 15.86
N GLY A 272 15.26 10.53 16.73
CA GLY A 272 14.21 10.70 17.76
C GLY A 272 12.78 10.55 17.26
N SER A 273 12.57 10.22 15.98
CA SER A 273 11.22 9.96 15.46
C SER A 273 10.79 8.52 15.80
N PRO A 274 9.73 8.30 16.62
CA PRO A 274 9.26 6.95 16.90
C PRO A 274 8.57 6.34 15.67
N LEU A 275 8.64 5.02 15.54
CA LEU A 275 7.87 4.27 14.55
C LEU A 275 6.43 4.08 15.05
N HIS A 276 5.46 4.75 14.42
CA HIS A 276 4.08 4.64 14.85
C HIS A 276 3.37 3.46 14.17
N ALA A 277 3.35 3.42 12.84
CA ALA A 277 2.64 2.37 12.12
C ALA A 277 3.42 1.86 10.91
N VAL A 278 3.22 0.58 10.56
CA VAL A 278 3.73 -0.04 9.34
C VAL A 278 2.58 -0.73 8.63
N ILE A 279 2.25 -0.28 7.42
CA ILE A 279 1.08 -0.73 6.66
C ILE A 279 1.52 -1.32 5.32
N GLY A 280 0.99 -2.50 4.97
CA GLY A 280 1.21 -3.16 3.68
C GLY A 280 1.77 -4.57 3.76
N GLY A 281 2.42 -5.04 2.70
CA GLY A 281 2.98 -6.38 2.62
C GLY A 281 4.36 -6.49 3.28
N TYR A 282 4.62 -7.58 4.00
CA TYR A 282 5.91 -7.87 4.66
C TYR A 282 6.67 -9.03 4.01
N HIS A 283 6.14 -9.58 2.92
CA HIS A 283 6.69 -10.69 2.12
C HIS A 283 7.20 -11.90 2.94
N LEU A 284 6.49 -12.25 4.01
CA LEU A 284 6.86 -13.35 4.93
C LEU A 284 6.15 -14.66 4.54
N VAL A 285 6.16 -14.97 3.25
CA VAL A 285 5.55 -16.16 2.64
C VAL A 285 6.58 -17.00 1.90
N GLY A 286 6.23 -18.25 1.59
CA GLY A 286 7.10 -19.16 0.87
C GLY A 286 8.44 -19.38 1.59
N PRO A 287 9.60 -19.22 0.91
CA PRO A 287 10.91 -19.39 1.54
C PRO A 287 11.16 -18.43 2.72
N ASN A 288 10.54 -17.25 2.70
CA ASN A 288 10.72 -16.22 3.75
C ASN A 288 10.00 -16.56 5.05
N GLU A 289 9.11 -17.57 5.07
CA GLU A 289 8.52 -18.08 6.32
C GLU A 289 9.58 -18.53 7.34
N ALA A 290 10.76 -18.95 6.87
CA ALA A 290 11.88 -19.30 7.73
C ALA A 290 12.37 -18.14 8.60
N PHE A 291 12.13 -16.90 8.19
CA PHE A 291 12.60 -15.68 8.87
C PHE A 291 11.52 -14.98 9.70
N ILE A 292 10.28 -15.50 9.75
CA ILE A 292 9.16 -14.87 10.48
C ILE A 292 9.55 -14.49 11.90
N LYS A 293 10.09 -15.44 12.68
CA LYS A 293 10.45 -15.19 14.08
C LYS A 293 11.51 -14.10 14.23
N GLN A 294 12.54 -14.14 13.37
CA GLN A 294 13.62 -13.15 13.41
C GLN A 294 13.06 -11.76 13.04
N THR A 295 12.30 -11.67 11.96
CA THR A 295 11.68 -10.42 11.51
C THR A 295 10.78 -9.81 12.58
N VAL A 296 9.94 -10.62 13.24
CA VAL A 296 9.04 -10.12 14.29
C VAL A 296 9.81 -9.66 15.53
N GLN A 297 10.93 -10.32 15.91
CA GLN A 297 11.78 -9.83 16.98
C GLN A 297 12.49 -8.52 16.63
N ASP A 298 12.94 -8.37 15.40
CA ASP A 298 13.59 -7.14 14.96
C ASP A 298 12.58 -5.99 14.81
N LEU A 299 11.35 -6.27 14.37
CA LEU A 299 10.24 -5.30 14.42
C LEU A 299 9.93 -4.90 15.86
N LYS A 300 9.89 -5.85 16.80
CA LYS A 300 9.70 -5.56 18.23
C LYS A 300 10.78 -4.62 18.78
N ALA A 301 12.03 -4.80 18.35
CA ALA A 301 13.13 -3.94 18.75
C ALA A 301 13.01 -2.50 18.21
N LEU A 302 12.30 -2.29 17.09
CA LEU A 302 11.96 -0.97 16.55
C LEU A 302 10.77 -0.32 17.27
N ASP A 303 10.09 -1.07 18.14
CA ASP A 303 8.97 -0.64 18.99
C ASP A 303 7.81 0.05 18.22
N PRO A 304 7.30 -0.52 17.12
CA PRO A 304 6.17 0.06 16.41
C PRO A 304 4.93 0.08 17.30
N HIS A 305 4.18 1.19 17.24
CA HIS A 305 2.96 1.30 18.03
C HIS A 305 1.87 0.36 17.49
N VAL A 306 1.72 0.28 16.16
CA VAL A 306 0.80 -0.65 15.49
C VAL A 306 1.42 -1.24 14.22
N LEU A 307 1.24 -2.55 14.01
CA LEU A 307 1.60 -3.26 12.79
C LEU A 307 0.33 -3.63 12.03
N MET A 308 0.28 -3.24 10.75
CA MET A 308 -0.88 -3.40 9.89
C MET A 308 -0.52 -4.25 8.65
N PRO A 309 -0.15 -5.54 8.88
CA PRO A 309 0.25 -6.43 7.81
C PRO A 309 -0.95 -6.79 6.91
N GLY A 310 -0.76 -6.63 5.61
CA GLY A 310 -1.68 -7.00 4.55
C GLY A 310 -1.00 -7.83 3.47
N HIS A 311 -1.64 -7.95 2.35
CA HIS A 311 -1.13 -8.44 1.08
C HIS A 311 -0.28 -9.71 1.19
N CYS A 312 1.00 -9.68 0.84
CA CYS A 312 1.92 -10.82 0.81
C CYS A 312 2.55 -11.17 2.17
N THR A 313 2.00 -10.70 3.30
CA THR A 313 2.56 -11.00 4.64
C THR A 313 2.35 -12.47 5.06
N GLY A 314 1.19 -13.03 4.77
CA GLY A 314 0.82 -14.38 5.18
C GLY A 314 0.31 -14.50 6.62
N TRP A 315 -0.59 -15.47 6.86
CA TRP A 315 -1.27 -15.65 8.14
C TRP A 315 -0.34 -16.11 9.27
N ARG A 316 0.75 -16.88 8.95
CA ARG A 316 1.72 -17.32 9.97
C ARG A 316 2.47 -16.16 10.59
N ALA A 317 2.87 -15.18 9.76
CA ALA A 317 3.54 -13.99 10.23
C ALA A 317 2.63 -13.12 11.10
N ARG A 318 1.35 -12.98 10.74
CA ARG A 318 0.35 -12.26 11.57
C ARG A 318 0.17 -12.92 12.94
N ASN A 319 0.07 -14.25 12.97
CA ASN A 319 -0.03 -14.97 14.24
C ASN A 319 1.22 -14.75 15.12
N GLU A 320 2.42 -14.76 14.53
CA GLU A 320 3.64 -14.51 15.29
C GLU A 320 3.71 -13.06 15.79
N ILE A 321 3.26 -12.09 14.99
CA ILE A 321 3.16 -10.68 15.42
C ILE A 321 2.25 -10.57 16.65
N GLU A 322 1.04 -11.15 16.64
CA GLU A 322 0.14 -11.09 17.78
C GLU A 322 0.72 -11.81 19.02
N ASN A 323 1.41 -12.93 18.83
CA ASN A 323 2.05 -13.65 19.92
C ASN A 323 3.18 -12.85 20.60
N VAL A 324 3.98 -12.13 19.82
CA VAL A 324 5.19 -11.42 20.30
C VAL A 324 4.89 -9.98 20.71
N LEU A 325 3.91 -9.36 20.07
CA LEU A 325 3.48 -7.97 20.23
C LEU A 325 1.96 -7.90 20.44
N PRO A 326 1.43 -8.51 21.51
CA PRO A 326 -0.01 -8.61 21.72
C PRO A 326 -0.67 -7.23 21.76
N GLY A 327 -1.78 -7.10 21.03
CA GLY A 327 -2.55 -5.87 20.91
C GLY A 327 -1.95 -4.81 20.01
N ARG A 328 -0.82 -5.08 19.32
CA ARG A 328 -0.24 -4.18 18.31
C ARG A 328 -0.56 -4.60 16.88
N LEU A 329 -1.26 -5.70 16.68
CA LEU A 329 -1.70 -6.18 15.39
C LEU A 329 -3.04 -5.56 14.99
N ALA A 330 -3.08 -4.89 13.84
CA ALA A 330 -4.30 -4.43 13.19
C ALA A 330 -4.25 -4.81 11.70
N PRO A 331 -4.66 -6.03 11.30
CA PRO A 331 -4.51 -6.49 9.92
C PRO A 331 -5.15 -5.54 8.91
N SER A 332 -4.43 -5.26 7.83
CA SER A 332 -5.00 -4.57 6.67
C SER A 332 -5.96 -5.51 5.95
N THR A 333 -7.19 -5.06 5.75
CA THR A 333 -8.22 -5.79 5.02
C THR A 333 -8.99 -4.86 4.09
N VAL A 334 -9.41 -5.35 2.93
CA VAL A 334 -10.10 -4.54 1.93
C VAL A 334 -11.38 -3.93 2.48
N GLY A 335 -11.63 -2.67 2.20
CA GLY A 335 -12.80 -1.93 2.64
C GLY A 335 -12.66 -1.27 4.01
N THR A 336 -11.57 -1.54 4.73
CA THR A 336 -11.31 -0.91 6.03
C THR A 336 -10.79 0.51 5.86
N ILE A 337 -11.20 1.38 6.76
CA ILE A 337 -10.74 2.78 6.86
C ILE A 337 -10.11 2.96 8.22
N PHE A 338 -8.84 3.34 8.23
CA PHE A 338 -8.05 3.61 9.43
C PHE A 338 -7.82 5.12 9.59
N ASN A 339 -7.99 5.62 10.80
CA ASN A 339 -7.73 7.02 11.16
C ASN A 339 -6.75 7.09 12.33
N PHE A 340 -5.71 7.89 12.15
CA PHE A 340 -4.61 8.12 13.09
C PHE A 340 -4.64 9.55 13.67
#